data_60b3009045da765bf7a8f12d5fc81d88
#
_entry.id   60b3009045da765bf7a8f12d5fc81d88
#
_cell.length_a   1.000
_cell.length_b   1.000
_cell.length_c   1.000
_cell.angle_alpha   90.00
_cell.angle_beta   90.00
_cell.angle_gamma   90.00
#
_symmetry.space_group_name_H-M   'P 1'
#
loop_
_entity.id
_entity.type
_entity.pdbx_description
1 polymer ?
#
loop_
_entity_poly.entity_id
_entity_poly.type
_entity_poly.pdbx_seq_one_letter_code
_entity_poly.pdbx_strand_id
1 'polypeptide(L)'
;MSVHISAKPGEIAETILLPGDPLRAKWIAETFLENPVQYNSVRNMLGFTGEFEGRKISVQGTGMGAPSIGIYAYELFNDYGVQNAIRVGTSGGLPPTKLRDVVIAMTASTDSNINQRATGGLDFAPAASYELLEKAVAKARELGIDHHVGMIASGDLFYDETDSLEQWKKLGILALEMETNQLYTLAARFRRKALSIVTVSDMMDGSEQTSSEERESGFRNMVTLALAATS
;
A
#
# COMPACT_ATOMS: atom_id res chain seq x y z
N MET A 1 10.18 19.14 10.57
CA MET A 1 11.23 18.09 10.76
C MET A 1 10.50 16.85 11.25
N SER A 2 10.59 15.77 10.51
CA SER A 2 9.93 14.50 10.83
C SER A 2 10.46 13.94 12.17
N VAL A 3 9.58 13.26 12.90
CA VAL A 3 9.92 12.61 14.19
C VAL A 3 10.17 11.12 13.99
N HIS A 4 9.59 10.53 12.95
CA HIS A 4 9.61 9.10 12.72
C HIS A 4 10.49 8.69 11.53
N ILE A 5 10.96 9.65 10.74
CA ILE A 5 11.86 9.44 9.60
C ILE A 5 13.09 10.34 9.76
N SER A 6 14.28 9.73 9.76
CA SER A 6 15.57 10.43 10.00
C SER A 6 16.30 10.85 8.72
N ALA A 7 15.66 10.74 7.57
CA ALA A 7 16.25 11.15 6.29
C ALA A 7 16.59 12.64 6.24
N LYS A 8 17.66 12.97 5.53
CA LYS A 8 18.01 14.34 5.20
C LYS A 8 17.23 14.83 3.97
N PRO A 9 17.12 16.14 3.77
CA PRO A 9 16.54 16.69 2.55
C PRO A 9 17.20 16.11 1.29
N GLY A 10 16.37 15.62 0.35
CA GLY A 10 16.83 15.01 -0.90
C GLY A 10 17.24 13.53 -0.81
N GLU A 11 17.27 12.91 0.36
CA GLU A 11 17.53 11.46 0.46
C GLU A 11 16.32 10.62 0.02
N ILE A 12 15.09 11.10 0.22
CA ILE A 12 13.87 10.42 -0.21
C ILE A 12 13.49 10.88 -1.62
N ALA A 13 13.10 9.94 -2.47
CA ALA A 13 12.65 10.22 -3.84
C ALA A 13 11.22 10.78 -3.85
N GLU A 14 10.86 11.43 -4.96
CA GLU A 14 9.47 11.88 -5.19
C GLU A 14 8.48 10.73 -5.32
N THR A 15 8.96 9.55 -5.67
CA THR A 15 8.16 8.33 -5.79
C THR A 15 8.62 7.30 -4.76
N ILE A 16 7.66 6.75 -4.01
CA ILE A 16 7.94 5.83 -2.92
C ILE A 16 6.99 4.63 -2.92
N LEU A 17 7.55 3.44 -2.63
CA LEU A 17 6.78 2.24 -2.32
C LEU A 17 6.60 2.11 -0.81
N LEU A 18 5.40 1.74 -0.38
CA LEU A 18 4.98 1.69 1.02
C LEU A 18 4.51 0.29 1.42
N PRO A 19 5.41 -0.66 1.71
CA PRO A 19 5.03 -1.90 2.41
C PRO A 19 4.72 -1.62 3.89
N GLY A 20 3.83 -2.39 4.49
CA GLY A 20 3.59 -2.34 5.94
C GLY A 20 4.79 -2.86 6.73
N ASP A 21 5.36 -3.96 6.27
CA ASP A 21 6.46 -4.68 6.89
C ASP A 21 7.83 -4.04 6.54
N PRO A 22 8.65 -3.65 7.55
CA PRO A 22 9.99 -3.09 7.30
C PRO A 22 10.97 -4.08 6.68
N LEU A 23 10.85 -5.38 6.93
CA LEU A 23 11.70 -6.39 6.29
C LEU A 23 11.32 -6.57 4.82
N ARG A 24 10.03 -6.43 4.48
CA ARG A 24 9.62 -6.33 3.07
C ARG A 24 10.18 -5.06 2.41
N ALA A 25 10.25 -3.93 3.12
CA ALA A 25 10.89 -2.73 2.58
C ALA A 25 12.36 -3.00 2.22
N LYS A 26 13.08 -3.69 3.09
CA LYS A 26 14.46 -4.12 2.84
C LYS A 26 14.56 -5.07 1.64
N TRP A 27 13.73 -6.10 1.62
CA TRP A 27 13.69 -7.08 0.52
C TRP A 27 13.38 -6.41 -0.83
N ILE A 28 12.42 -5.49 -0.88
CA ILE A 28 12.12 -4.74 -2.12
C ILE A 28 13.34 -3.93 -2.57
N ALA A 29 13.98 -3.21 -1.66
CA ALA A 29 15.15 -2.40 -1.98
C ALA A 29 16.30 -3.25 -2.51
N GLU A 30 16.64 -4.34 -1.84
CA GLU A 30 17.75 -5.24 -2.21
C GLU A 30 17.47 -6.06 -3.48
N THR A 31 16.18 -6.30 -3.80
CA THR A 31 15.79 -7.15 -4.94
C THR A 31 15.57 -6.36 -6.21
N PHE A 32 15.03 -5.14 -6.13
CA PHE A 32 14.55 -4.40 -7.30
C PHE A 32 15.30 -3.10 -7.55
N LEU A 33 15.98 -2.53 -6.55
CA LEU A 33 16.68 -1.26 -6.73
C LEU A 33 18.19 -1.46 -6.90
N GLU A 34 18.78 -0.64 -7.75
CA GLU A 34 20.21 -0.53 -7.90
C GLU A 34 20.78 0.38 -6.80
N ASN A 35 21.91 -0.01 -6.19
CA ASN A 35 22.64 0.74 -5.16
C ASN A 35 21.75 1.28 -4.02
N PRO A 36 20.91 0.45 -3.37
CA PRO A 36 20.01 0.91 -2.33
C PRO A 36 20.77 1.39 -1.10
N VAL A 37 20.44 2.59 -0.63
CA VAL A 37 21.02 3.20 0.58
C VAL A 37 19.92 3.35 1.62
N GLN A 38 20.16 2.85 2.83
CA GLN A 38 19.22 2.98 3.94
C GLN A 38 19.28 4.40 4.51
N TYR A 39 18.14 5.10 4.54
CA TYR A 39 18.01 6.45 5.11
C TYR A 39 17.28 6.46 6.47
N ASN A 40 16.52 5.43 6.78
CA ASN A 40 15.74 5.36 8.03
C ASN A 40 15.84 4.02 8.74
N SER A 41 15.95 4.09 10.08
CA SER A 41 15.82 2.95 11.00
C SER A 41 15.09 3.32 12.28
N VAL A 42 14.55 4.52 12.37
CA VAL A 42 13.79 4.99 13.54
C VAL A 42 12.63 4.03 13.79
N ARG A 43 12.49 3.58 15.05
CA ARG A 43 11.46 2.59 15.45
C ARG A 43 11.51 1.29 14.64
N ASN A 44 12.64 0.99 14.04
CA ASN A 44 12.86 -0.13 13.12
C ASN A 44 11.97 -0.11 11.84
N MET A 45 11.40 1.04 11.50
CA MET A 45 10.69 1.26 10.24
C MET A 45 11.71 1.61 9.16
N LEU A 46 12.27 0.55 8.55
CA LEU A 46 13.35 0.66 7.59
C LEU A 46 12.91 1.43 6.34
N GLY A 47 13.77 2.32 5.87
CA GLY A 47 13.58 3.09 4.65
C GLY A 47 14.83 3.11 3.80
N PHE A 48 14.68 2.95 2.49
CA PHE A 48 15.76 2.84 1.51
C PHE A 48 15.49 3.71 0.30
N THR A 49 16.54 4.18 -0.34
CA THR A 49 16.48 4.84 -1.65
C THR A 49 17.53 4.24 -2.56
N GLY A 50 17.15 3.94 -3.80
CA GLY A 50 18.02 3.44 -4.85
C GLY A 50 17.51 3.86 -6.21
N GLU A 51 17.98 3.20 -7.26
CA GLU A 51 17.57 3.47 -8.64
C GLU A 51 16.83 2.28 -9.24
N PHE A 52 15.83 2.54 -10.06
CA PHE A 52 15.12 1.57 -10.88
C PHE A 52 14.94 2.13 -12.28
N GLU A 53 15.55 1.50 -13.28
CA GLU A 53 15.55 1.96 -14.69
C GLU A 53 15.95 3.45 -14.81
N GLY A 54 17.03 3.84 -14.12
CA GLY A 54 17.56 5.20 -14.13
C GLY A 54 16.72 6.24 -13.37
N ARG A 55 15.71 5.82 -12.62
CA ARG A 55 14.85 6.68 -11.80
C ARG A 55 15.09 6.43 -10.32
N LYS A 56 15.19 7.51 -9.55
CA LYS A 56 15.30 7.43 -8.11
C LYS A 56 13.98 6.98 -7.49
N ILE A 57 14.00 5.89 -6.73
CA ILE A 57 12.83 5.32 -6.04
C ILE A 57 13.17 5.09 -4.58
N SER A 58 12.23 5.39 -3.71
CA SER A 58 12.33 5.07 -2.28
C SER A 58 11.38 3.93 -1.91
N VAL A 59 11.71 3.26 -0.82
CA VAL A 59 10.86 2.25 -0.16
C VAL A 59 10.86 2.53 1.33
N GLN A 60 9.69 2.57 1.98
CA GLN A 60 9.56 2.85 3.41
C GLN A 60 8.56 1.92 4.07
N GLY A 61 8.96 1.24 5.14
CA GLY A 61 8.04 0.51 6.00
C GLY A 61 7.08 1.46 6.70
N THR A 62 5.80 1.08 6.80
CA THR A 62 4.74 1.95 7.36
C THR A 62 4.08 1.39 8.62
N GLY A 63 4.37 0.14 9.00
CA GLY A 63 3.64 -0.57 10.04
C GLY A 63 2.26 -1.00 9.57
N MET A 64 1.41 -1.40 10.52
CA MET A 64 0.05 -1.88 10.29
C MET A 64 -0.98 -0.87 10.79
N GLY A 65 -2.07 -0.74 10.04
CA GLY A 65 -3.25 0.03 10.38
C GLY A 65 -3.20 1.51 9.99
N ALA A 66 -4.39 2.08 9.86
CA ALA A 66 -4.60 3.47 9.47
C ALA A 66 -3.81 4.48 10.33
N PRO A 67 -3.71 4.36 11.66
CA PRO A 67 -2.90 5.29 12.46
C PRO A 67 -1.42 5.23 12.12
N SER A 68 -0.86 4.04 11.86
CA SER A 68 0.57 3.86 11.56
C SER A 68 0.92 4.45 10.20
N ILE A 69 0.26 4.02 9.12
CA ILE A 69 0.52 4.60 7.80
C ILE A 69 0.21 6.09 7.78
N GLY A 70 -0.76 6.52 8.58
CA GLY A 70 -1.11 7.93 8.75
C GLY A 70 0.05 8.81 9.18
N ILE A 71 0.90 8.32 10.08
CA ILE A 71 2.12 9.00 10.52
C ILE A 71 3.12 9.11 9.37
N TYR A 72 3.51 7.97 8.79
CA TYR A 72 4.56 7.93 7.77
C TYR A 72 4.17 8.66 6.49
N ALA A 73 2.95 8.42 5.97
CA ALA A 73 2.48 9.10 4.77
C ALA A 73 2.35 10.62 4.97
N TYR A 74 1.89 11.07 6.16
CA TYR A 74 1.85 12.49 6.48
C TYR A 74 3.24 13.13 6.40
N GLU A 75 4.23 12.54 7.08
CA GLU A 75 5.60 13.07 7.10
C GLU A 75 6.26 13.02 5.71
N LEU A 76 6.04 11.95 4.94
CA LEU A 76 6.54 11.81 3.58
C LEU A 76 5.98 12.90 2.64
N PHE A 77 4.69 13.17 2.71
CA PHE A 77 4.06 14.21 1.89
C PHE A 77 4.42 15.62 2.34
N ASN A 78 4.42 15.86 3.66
CA ASN A 78 4.60 17.20 4.25
C ASN A 78 6.06 17.63 4.35
N ASP A 79 6.94 16.75 4.82
CA ASP A 79 8.33 17.10 5.14
C ASP A 79 9.33 16.73 4.03
N TYR A 80 9.04 15.67 3.25
CA TYR A 80 9.97 15.13 2.23
C TYR A 80 9.51 15.35 0.79
N GLY A 81 8.34 15.92 0.58
CA GLY A 81 7.88 16.32 -0.75
C GLY A 81 7.54 15.17 -1.70
N VAL A 82 7.24 13.98 -1.17
CA VAL A 82 6.79 12.82 -1.96
C VAL A 82 5.58 13.22 -2.82
N GLN A 83 5.61 12.86 -4.09
CA GLN A 83 4.56 13.14 -5.06
C GLN A 83 3.70 11.92 -5.35
N ASN A 84 4.32 10.73 -5.41
CA ASN A 84 3.66 9.48 -5.75
C ASN A 84 3.93 8.44 -4.66
N ALA A 85 2.90 7.95 -4.00
CA ALA A 85 3.00 6.93 -2.96
C ALA A 85 2.25 5.67 -3.38
N ILE A 86 2.94 4.53 -3.49
CA ILE A 86 2.33 3.28 -3.91
C ILE A 86 2.47 2.25 -2.80
N ARG A 87 1.33 1.90 -2.20
CA ARG A 87 1.29 0.82 -1.22
C ARG A 87 1.45 -0.53 -1.91
N VAL A 88 2.30 -1.37 -1.34
CA VAL A 88 2.52 -2.77 -1.74
C VAL A 88 2.34 -3.66 -0.53
N GLY A 89 1.20 -4.31 -0.45
CA GLY A 89 0.78 -4.99 0.77
C GLY A 89 0.18 -6.38 0.57
N THR A 90 -0.16 -7.03 1.67
CA THR A 90 -0.95 -8.26 1.71
C THR A 90 -2.37 -7.95 2.12
N SER A 91 -3.30 -8.84 1.79
CA SER A 91 -4.72 -8.70 2.10
C SER A 91 -5.39 -10.04 2.30
N GLY A 92 -6.48 -10.05 3.04
CA GLY A 92 -7.43 -11.15 3.05
C GLY A 92 -8.35 -11.06 1.84
N GLY A 93 -8.45 -12.15 1.06
CA GLY A 93 -9.26 -12.21 -0.17
C GLY A 93 -10.72 -12.52 0.10
N LEU A 94 -11.61 -11.90 -0.68
CA LEU A 94 -13.02 -12.22 -0.76
C LEU A 94 -13.38 -12.69 -2.17
N PRO A 95 -14.31 -13.64 -2.35
CA PRO A 95 -14.71 -14.05 -3.69
C PRO A 95 -15.11 -12.85 -4.57
N PRO A 96 -14.69 -12.80 -5.83
CA PRO A 96 -14.13 -13.88 -6.65
C PRO A 96 -12.59 -14.05 -6.59
N THR A 97 -11.87 -13.31 -5.72
CA THR A 97 -10.42 -13.44 -5.62
C THR A 97 -9.99 -14.80 -5.06
N LYS A 98 -8.77 -15.20 -5.38
CA LYS A 98 -8.13 -16.44 -4.94
C LYS A 98 -6.80 -16.12 -4.26
N LEU A 99 -6.25 -17.10 -3.56
CA LEU A 99 -4.92 -16.98 -2.96
C LEU A 99 -3.87 -16.61 -4.02
N ARG A 100 -3.03 -15.64 -3.71
CA ARG A 100 -1.98 -15.04 -4.56
C ARG A 100 -2.47 -14.13 -5.69
N ASP A 101 -3.78 -13.93 -5.86
CA ASP A 101 -4.27 -12.94 -6.80
C ASP A 101 -3.77 -11.54 -6.44
N VAL A 102 -3.51 -10.73 -7.45
CA VAL A 102 -3.18 -9.32 -7.29
C VAL A 102 -4.46 -8.49 -7.38
N VAL A 103 -4.67 -7.62 -6.41
CA VAL A 103 -5.77 -6.65 -6.42
C VAL A 103 -5.20 -5.24 -6.53
N ILE A 104 -5.57 -4.53 -7.61
CA ILE A 104 -5.26 -3.12 -7.83
C ILE A 104 -6.46 -2.33 -7.30
N ALA A 105 -6.28 -1.65 -6.18
CA ALA A 105 -7.39 -1.02 -5.46
C ALA A 105 -7.81 0.30 -6.11
N MET A 106 -9.01 0.34 -6.68
CA MET A 106 -9.61 1.53 -7.26
C MET A 106 -10.12 2.49 -6.18
N THR A 107 -10.78 1.95 -5.16
CA THR A 107 -11.26 2.69 -3.99
C THR A 107 -11.10 1.85 -2.73
N ALA A 108 -11.11 2.49 -1.58
CA ALA A 108 -11.03 1.80 -0.29
C ALA A 108 -12.10 2.29 0.67
N SER A 109 -13.07 1.41 0.97
CA SER A 109 -14.02 1.59 2.07
C SER A 109 -13.33 1.43 3.43
N THR A 110 -14.01 1.74 4.53
CA THR A 110 -13.47 1.53 5.88
C THR A 110 -14.58 1.43 6.92
N ASP A 111 -14.31 0.75 8.01
CA ASP A 111 -15.08 0.78 9.26
C ASP A 111 -14.50 1.79 10.27
N SER A 112 -13.33 2.37 9.97
CA SER A 112 -12.66 3.36 10.80
C SER A 112 -13.34 4.73 10.73
N ASN A 113 -13.36 5.45 11.85
CA ASN A 113 -13.82 6.84 11.87
C ASN A 113 -12.67 7.88 11.83
N ILE A 114 -11.43 7.43 11.57
CA ILE A 114 -10.24 8.30 11.59
C ILE A 114 -10.34 9.43 10.56
N ASN A 115 -10.84 9.13 9.36
CA ASN A 115 -10.98 10.12 8.30
C ASN A 115 -12.15 11.07 8.55
N GLN A 116 -13.25 10.61 9.10
CA GLN A 116 -14.36 11.49 9.51
C GLN A 116 -13.89 12.53 10.53
N ARG A 117 -13.08 12.13 11.52
CA ARG A 117 -12.47 13.06 12.47
C ARG A 117 -11.55 14.07 11.78
N ALA A 118 -10.75 13.64 10.83
CA ALA A 118 -9.80 14.49 10.12
C ALA A 118 -10.47 15.47 9.13
N THR A 119 -11.65 15.14 8.62
CA THR A 119 -12.40 15.95 7.64
C THR A 119 -13.54 16.75 8.26
N GLY A 120 -13.72 16.70 9.57
CA GLY A 120 -14.84 17.36 10.24
C GLY A 120 -16.20 16.72 9.97
N GLY A 121 -16.23 15.41 9.70
CA GLY A 121 -17.45 14.63 9.49
C GLY A 121 -17.92 14.55 8.03
N LEU A 122 -17.09 14.97 7.07
CA LEU A 122 -17.42 14.82 5.65
C LEU A 122 -17.38 13.35 5.22
N ASP A 123 -18.34 12.92 4.43
CA ASP A 123 -18.27 11.70 3.67
C ASP A 123 -17.32 11.91 2.49
N PHE A 124 -16.18 11.24 2.54
CA PHE A 124 -15.15 11.29 1.51
C PHE A 124 -15.00 9.92 0.86
N ALA A 125 -14.82 9.89 -0.46
CA ALA A 125 -14.60 8.67 -1.24
C ALA A 125 -13.11 8.49 -1.57
N PRO A 126 -12.33 7.77 -0.76
CA PRO A 126 -10.91 7.54 -1.01
C PRO A 126 -10.71 6.72 -2.28
N ALA A 127 -10.01 7.28 -3.25
CA ALA A 127 -9.79 6.68 -4.55
C ALA A 127 -8.32 6.76 -4.98
N ALA A 128 -7.90 5.78 -5.77
CA ALA A 128 -6.60 5.77 -6.43
C ALA A 128 -6.46 6.92 -7.42
N SER A 129 -5.23 7.36 -7.64
CA SER A 129 -4.91 8.23 -8.76
C SER A 129 -4.99 7.44 -10.05
N TYR A 130 -5.88 7.87 -10.96
CA TYR A 130 -6.19 7.16 -12.21
C TYR A 130 -4.92 6.87 -13.05
N GLU A 131 -4.02 7.85 -13.18
CA GLU A 131 -2.78 7.68 -13.94
C GLU A 131 -1.91 6.53 -13.43
N LEU A 132 -1.77 6.37 -12.11
CA LEU A 132 -1.01 5.27 -11.52
C LEU A 132 -1.73 3.92 -11.69
N LEU A 133 -3.06 3.93 -11.53
CA LEU A 133 -3.88 2.75 -11.70
C LEU A 133 -3.85 2.25 -13.13
N GLU A 134 -4.03 3.14 -14.12
CA GLU A 134 -4.03 2.81 -15.54
C GLU A 134 -2.70 2.16 -15.97
N LYS A 135 -1.57 2.72 -15.54
CA LYS A 135 -0.23 2.17 -15.81
C LYS A 135 -0.03 0.79 -15.20
N ALA A 136 -0.45 0.61 -13.93
CA ALA A 136 -0.38 -0.70 -13.28
C ALA A 136 -1.21 -1.75 -14.02
N VAL A 137 -2.44 -1.42 -14.42
CA VAL A 137 -3.34 -2.31 -15.18
C VAL A 137 -2.76 -2.62 -16.58
N ALA A 138 -2.23 -1.61 -17.27
CA ALA A 138 -1.60 -1.81 -18.59
C ALA A 138 -0.42 -2.79 -18.47
N LYS A 139 0.42 -2.63 -17.44
CA LYS A 139 1.55 -3.53 -17.20
C LYS A 139 1.12 -4.94 -16.79
N ALA A 140 0.09 -5.07 -15.99
CA ALA A 140 -0.45 -6.39 -15.62
C ALA A 140 -0.93 -7.16 -16.85
N ARG A 141 -1.62 -6.48 -17.78
CA ARG A 141 -2.06 -7.07 -19.06
C ARG A 141 -0.87 -7.44 -19.95
N GLU A 142 0.13 -6.55 -20.08
CA GLU A 142 1.34 -6.81 -20.85
C GLU A 142 2.09 -8.06 -20.39
N LEU A 143 2.19 -8.25 -19.06
CA LEU A 143 2.90 -9.37 -18.44
C LEU A 143 2.04 -10.63 -18.27
N GLY A 144 0.74 -10.59 -18.59
CA GLY A 144 -0.18 -11.69 -18.35
C GLY A 144 -0.36 -12.03 -16.87
N ILE A 145 -0.24 -11.04 -15.98
CA ILE A 145 -0.46 -11.21 -14.54
C ILE A 145 -1.97 -11.19 -14.27
N ASP A 146 -2.49 -12.27 -13.69
CA ASP A 146 -3.87 -12.32 -13.23
C ASP A 146 -4.10 -11.26 -12.15
N HIS A 147 -5.11 -10.41 -12.36
CA HIS A 147 -5.37 -9.31 -11.46
C HIS A 147 -6.84 -8.91 -11.44
N HIS A 148 -7.25 -8.36 -10.33
CA HIS A 148 -8.55 -7.73 -10.15
C HIS A 148 -8.37 -6.22 -10.00
N VAL A 149 -9.33 -5.44 -10.50
CA VAL A 149 -9.39 -3.99 -10.29
C VAL A 149 -10.74 -3.68 -9.65
N GLY A 150 -10.75 -3.08 -8.46
CA GLY A 150 -12.02 -2.77 -7.81
C GLY A 150 -11.89 -2.24 -6.39
N MET A 151 -12.98 -2.37 -5.67
CA MET A 151 -13.08 -1.88 -4.30
C MET A 151 -12.44 -2.84 -3.30
N ILE A 152 -11.70 -2.29 -2.36
CA ILE A 152 -11.23 -3.00 -1.17
C ILE A 152 -11.75 -2.31 0.10
N ALA A 153 -11.51 -2.90 1.27
CA ALA A 153 -11.82 -2.23 2.52
C ALA A 153 -10.62 -2.27 3.49
N SER A 154 -10.43 -1.17 4.21
CA SER A 154 -9.42 -1.02 5.26
C SER A 154 -10.11 -1.08 6.61
N GLY A 155 -9.84 -2.13 7.40
CA GLY A 155 -10.40 -2.32 8.73
C GLY A 155 -9.46 -1.85 9.85
N ASP A 156 -10.03 -1.50 11.00
CA ASP A 156 -9.24 -1.20 12.21
C ASP A 156 -8.91 -2.47 13.01
N LEU A 157 -9.66 -3.55 12.84
CA LEU A 157 -9.50 -4.81 13.56
C LEU A 157 -9.02 -5.92 12.63
N PHE A 158 -7.86 -6.52 12.94
CA PHE A 158 -7.41 -7.74 12.25
C PHE A 158 -8.22 -8.96 12.71
N TYR A 159 -8.49 -9.06 14.00
CA TYR A 159 -9.36 -10.08 14.59
C TYR A 159 -10.74 -9.45 14.81
N ASP A 160 -11.57 -9.49 13.78
CA ASP A 160 -12.93 -8.97 13.81
C ASP A 160 -13.91 -10.10 14.15
N GLU A 161 -14.54 -10.00 15.31
CA GLU A 161 -15.54 -10.95 15.82
C GLU A 161 -16.98 -10.50 15.46
N THR A 162 -17.12 -9.49 14.62
CA THR A 162 -18.43 -9.00 14.17
C THR A 162 -18.87 -9.65 12.85
N ASP A 163 -20.10 -9.38 12.44
CA ASP A 163 -20.63 -9.84 11.13
C ASP A 163 -20.23 -8.93 9.96
N SER A 164 -19.18 -8.09 10.10
CA SER A 164 -18.76 -7.12 9.09
C SER A 164 -18.37 -7.79 7.78
N LEU A 165 -17.78 -8.98 7.84
CA LEU A 165 -17.34 -9.75 6.67
C LEU A 165 -18.48 -10.00 5.66
N GLU A 166 -19.67 -10.36 6.15
CA GLU A 166 -20.82 -10.59 5.30
C GLU A 166 -21.35 -9.30 4.65
N GLN A 167 -21.17 -8.16 5.32
CA GLN A 167 -21.50 -6.86 4.74
C GLN A 167 -20.52 -6.50 3.62
N TRP A 168 -19.22 -6.71 3.82
CA TRP A 168 -18.21 -6.47 2.79
C TRP A 168 -18.43 -7.34 1.55
N LYS A 169 -18.76 -8.61 1.72
CA LYS A 169 -19.12 -9.51 0.61
C LYS A 169 -20.33 -8.98 -0.18
N LYS A 170 -21.41 -8.56 0.51
CA LYS A 170 -22.61 -8.00 -0.14
C LYS A 170 -22.33 -6.74 -0.95
N LEU A 171 -21.35 -5.95 -0.53
CA LEU A 171 -20.93 -4.74 -1.24
C LEU A 171 -19.93 -5.01 -2.38
N GLY A 172 -19.52 -6.26 -2.60
CA GLY A 172 -18.58 -6.62 -3.66
C GLY A 172 -17.15 -6.19 -3.39
N ILE A 173 -16.77 -6.08 -2.12
CA ILE A 173 -15.38 -5.83 -1.72
C ILE A 173 -14.52 -7.03 -2.11
N LEU A 174 -13.38 -6.78 -2.78
CA LEU A 174 -12.50 -7.82 -3.28
C LEU A 174 -11.48 -8.31 -2.24
N ALA A 175 -11.05 -7.42 -1.36
CA ALA A 175 -10.02 -7.73 -0.37
C ALA A 175 -10.13 -6.83 0.86
N LEU A 176 -9.65 -7.33 1.99
CA LEU A 176 -9.55 -6.60 3.26
C LEU A 176 -8.08 -6.40 3.63
N GLU A 177 -7.73 -5.19 4.04
CA GLU A 177 -6.43 -4.80 4.57
C GLU A 177 -6.63 -3.65 5.58
N MET A 178 -5.61 -2.87 5.96
CA MET A 178 -5.75 -1.95 7.09
C MET A 178 -5.25 -0.51 6.80
N GLU A 179 -4.82 -0.14 5.58
CA GLU A 179 -4.08 1.10 5.34
C GLU A 179 -4.53 1.95 4.14
N THR A 180 -5.10 1.34 3.11
CA THR A 180 -5.35 2.00 1.81
C THR A 180 -6.28 3.20 1.92
N ASN A 181 -7.35 3.08 2.71
CA ASN A 181 -8.30 4.17 2.94
C ASN A 181 -7.59 5.42 3.48
N GLN A 182 -6.72 5.25 4.48
CA GLN A 182 -5.94 6.35 5.08
C GLN A 182 -4.94 6.94 4.09
N LEU A 183 -4.23 6.10 3.32
CA LEU A 183 -3.27 6.56 2.32
C LEU A 183 -3.95 7.44 1.26
N TYR A 184 -5.07 6.98 0.69
CA TYR A 184 -5.80 7.73 -0.34
C TYR A 184 -6.35 9.04 0.20
N THR A 185 -6.86 9.04 1.43
CA THR A 185 -7.35 10.26 2.07
C THR A 185 -6.24 11.29 2.29
N LEU A 186 -5.08 10.87 2.77
CA LEU A 186 -3.93 11.77 2.94
C LEU A 186 -3.40 12.27 1.59
N ALA A 187 -3.29 11.41 0.59
CA ALA A 187 -2.85 11.80 -0.75
C ALA A 187 -3.77 12.90 -1.32
N ALA A 188 -5.09 12.73 -1.22
CA ALA A 188 -6.05 13.75 -1.62
C ALA A 188 -5.86 15.07 -0.85
N ARG A 189 -5.71 15.01 0.48
CA ARG A 189 -5.48 16.18 1.33
C ARG A 189 -4.22 16.96 0.93
N PHE A 190 -3.15 16.28 0.60
CA PHE A 190 -1.88 16.87 0.18
C PHE A 190 -1.79 17.14 -1.33
N ARG A 191 -2.84 16.81 -2.11
CA ARG A 191 -2.85 16.86 -3.58
C ARG A 191 -1.70 16.07 -4.18
N ARG A 192 -1.50 14.86 -3.66
CA ARG A 192 -0.49 13.89 -4.11
C ARG A 192 -1.17 12.71 -4.77
N LYS A 193 -0.39 11.90 -5.46
CA LYS A 193 -0.88 10.69 -6.13
C LYS A 193 -0.66 9.48 -5.24
N ALA A 194 -1.65 8.60 -5.17
CA ALA A 194 -1.52 7.33 -4.48
C ALA A 194 -2.18 6.18 -5.24
N LEU A 195 -1.62 5.00 -5.05
CA LEU A 195 -2.15 3.71 -5.51
C LEU A 195 -1.90 2.66 -4.44
N SER A 196 -2.77 1.68 -4.33
CA SER A 196 -2.53 0.47 -3.54
C SER A 196 -2.65 -0.76 -4.43
N ILE A 197 -1.63 -1.60 -4.39
CA ILE A 197 -1.60 -2.91 -5.03
C ILE A 197 -1.36 -3.92 -3.92
N VAL A 198 -2.27 -4.86 -3.75
CA VAL A 198 -2.17 -5.87 -2.70
C VAL A 198 -2.22 -7.26 -3.29
N THR A 199 -1.55 -8.21 -2.64
CA THR A 199 -1.65 -9.63 -2.98
C THR A 199 -2.46 -10.35 -1.92
N VAL A 200 -3.37 -11.20 -2.36
CA VAL A 200 -4.18 -12.04 -1.46
C VAL A 200 -3.26 -13.06 -0.79
N SER A 201 -3.03 -12.90 0.50
CA SER A 201 -2.17 -13.76 1.32
C SER A 201 -2.94 -14.83 2.10
N ASP A 202 -4.22 -14.62 2.30
CA ASP A 202 -5.14 -15.51 3.00
C ASP A 202 -6.57 -15.29 2.50
N MET A 203 -7.37 -16.33 2.52
CA MET A 203 -8.79 -16.23 2.23
C MET A 203 -9.56 -15.98 3.53
N MET A 204 -10.50 -15.04 3.48
CA MET A 204 -11.26 -14.63 4.67
C MET A 204 -12.23 -15.70 5.19
N ASP A 205 -12.46 -16.76 4.45
CA ASP A 205 -13.21 -17.94 4.90
C ASP A 205 -12.33 -18.99 5.63
N GLY A 206 -11.03 -18.71 5.76
CA GLY A 206 -10.06 -19.58 6.42
C GLY A 206 -9.64 -20.80 5.60
N SER A 207 -10.04 -20.91 4.33
CA SER A 207 -9.76 -22.09 3.50
C SER A 207 -8.27 -22.22 3.13
N GLU A 208 -7.59 -21.11 2.91
CA GLU A 208 -6.20 -21.08 2.41
C GLU A 208 -5.43 -19.87 2.98
N GLN A 209 -4.13 -20.05 3.21
CA GLN A 209 -3.22 -18.97 3.61
C GLN A 209 -1.78 -19.24 3.15
N THR A 210 -1.01 -18.16 2.96
CA THR A 210 0.43 -18.22 2.69
C THR A 210 1.26 -18.25 3.98
N SER A 211 2.50 -18.73 3.88
CA SER A 211 3.45 -18.68 5.01
C SER A 211 3.90 -17.24 5.31
N SER A 212 4.47 -17.02 6.51
CA SER A 212 5.04 -15.71 6.87
C SER A 212 6.21 -15.32 5.96
N GLU A 213 7.05 -16.30 5.57
CA GLU A 213 8.16 -16.08 4.65
C GLU A 213 7.68 -15.65 3.26
N GLU A 214 6.63 -16.28 2.74
CA GLU A 214 6.02 -15.90 1.47
C GLU A 214 5.40 -14.49 1.53
N ARG A 215 4.80 -14.11 2.67
CA ARG A 215 4.27 -12.74 2.87
C ARG A 215 5.38 -11.69 2.90
N GLU A 216 6.56 -12.03 3.40
CA GLU A 216 7.70 -11.13 3.46
C GLU A 216 8.32 -10.91 2.07
N SER A 217 8.59 -11.98 1.32
CA SER A 217 9.45 -11.95 0.14
C SER A 217 8.87 -12.60 -1.13
N GLY A 218 7.68 -13.19 -1.07
CA GLY A 218 7.13 -14.01 -2.18
C GLY A 218 6.39 -13.24 -3.26
N PHE A 219 5.93 -12.02 -3.02
CA PHE A 219 4.96 -11.34 -3.88
C PHE A 219 5.59 -10.39 -4.89
N ARG A 220 6.40 -10.92 -5.80
CA ARG A 220 7.10 -10.13 -6.82
C ARG A 220 6.18 -9.39 -7.78
N ASN A 221 5.06 -10.01 -8.18
CA ASN A 221 4.15 -9.42 -9.17
C ASN A 221 3.63 -8.06 -8.75
N MET A 222 3.16 -7.91 -7.50
CA MET A 222 2.65 -6.61 -7.02
C MET A 222 3.73 -5.52 -7.04
N VAL A 223 4.98 -5.86 -6.68
CA VAL A 223 6.10 -4.90 -6.68
C VAL A 223 6.47 -4.52 -8.11
N THR A 224 6.49 -5.48 -9.03
CA THR A 224 6.71 -5.21 -10.46
C THR A 224 5.67 -4.25 -11.02
N LEU A 225 4.38 -4.46 -10.70
CA LEU A 225 3.31 -3.55 -11.13
C LEU A 225 3.41 -2.18 -10.47
N ALA A 226 3.79 -2.13 -9.19
CA ALA A 226 4.00 -0.87 -8.48
C ALA A 226 5.14 -0.05 -9.11
N LEU A 227 6.27 -0.67 -9.42
CA LEU A 227 7.38 -0.01 -10.09
C LEU A 227 7.00 0.47 -11.51
N ALA A 228 6.26 -0.33 -12.27
CA ALA A 228 5.78 0.07 -13.59
C ALA A 228 4.79 1.25 -13.54
N ALA A 229 3.97 1.35 -12.49
CA ALA A 229 3.06 2.48 -12.30
C ALA A 229 3.80 3.82 -12.11
N THR A 230 5.11 3.77 -11.80
CA THR A 230 5.95 4.96 -11.58
C THR A 230 6.57 5.53 -12.86
N SER A 231 6.44 4.83 -13.99
CA SER A 231 7.05 5.19 -15.27
C SER A 231 6.36 6.37 -15.98
#